data_5629c427fb6a70c656d8282ff712703b
#
_entry.id   5629c427fb6a70c656d8282ff712703b
#
_cell.length_a   1.000
_cell.length_b   1.000
_cell.length_c   1.000
_cell.angle_alpha   90.00
_cell.angle_beta   90.00
_cell.angle_gamma   90.00
#
_symmetry.space_group_name_H-M   'P 1'
#
loop_
_entity.id
_entity.type
_entity.pdbx_description
1 polymer ?
#
loop_
_entity_poly.entity_id
_entity_poly.type
_entity_poly.pdbx_seq_one_letter_code
_entity_poly.pdbx_strand_id
1 'polypeptide(L)'
;MATVFIPTMLQKMTGGIKQVDLEAKNVRQIIEELERLYPGIKDRLVEDGAIRSNLAVAIDGEITRMGLLEKVGENSEVHFVPAIGGGRL
;
A
#
# COMPACT_ATOMS: atom_id res chain seq x y z
N MET A 1 15.48 -1.80 -2.70
CA MET A 1 14.06 -2.17 -2.85
C MET A 1 13.27 -1.76 -1.63
N ALA A 2 12.06 -1.35 -1.84
CA ALA A 2 11.17 -1.07 -0.72
C ALA A 2 10.54 -2.36 -0.24
N THR A 3 10.34 -2.48 1.07
CA THR A 3 9.64 -3.63 1.65
C THR A 3 8.19 -3.23 1.87
N VAL A 4 7.29 -3.94 1.22
CA VAL A 4 5.86 -3.63 1.28
C VAL A 4 5.16 -4.68 2.12
N PHE A 5 4.44 -4.22 3.15
CA PHE A 5 3.72 -5.11 4.04
C PHE A 5 2.28 -5.23 3.60
N ILE A 6 1.83 -6.47 3.42
CA ILE A 6 0.49 -6.75 2.92
C ILE A 6 -0.49 -6.72 4.09
N PRO A 7 -1.58 -5.93 3.99
CA PRO A 7 -2.59 -5.91 5.05
C PRO A 7 -3.16 -7.32 5.27
N THR A 8 -3.43 -7.63 6.52
CA THR A 8 -3.93 -8.95 6.88
C THR A 8 -5.13 -9.37 6.02
N MET A 9 -6.03 -8.43 5.79
CA MET A 9 -7.25 -8.72 5.04
C MET A 9 -6.99 -9.07 3.58
N LEU A 10 -5.81 -8.73 3.06
CA LEU A 10 -5.47 -9.00 1.66
C LEU A 10 -4.50 -10.17 1.50
N GLN A 11 -4.08 -10.78 2.60
CA GLN A 11 -3.11 -11.88 2.50
C GLN A 11 -3.68 -13.11 1.83
N LYS A 12 -4.99 -13.21 1.75
CA LYS A 12 -5.61 -14.28 0.95
C LYS A 12 -5.27 -14.14 -0.53
N MET A 13 -5.10 -12.92 -1.00
CA MET A 13 -4.81 -12.66 -2.40
C MET A 13 -3.35 -12.91 -2.73
N THR A 14 -2.51 -12.98 -1.73
CA THR A 14 -1.07 -13.16 -1.92
C THR A 14 -0.60 -14.54 -1.51
N GLY A 15 -1.55 -15.47 -1.30
CA GLY A 15 -1.19 -16.81 -0.87
C GLY A 15 -0.58 -16.87 0.52
N GLY A 16 -0.92 -15.91 1.36
CA GLY A 16 -0.39 -15.86 2.73
C GLY A 16 0.91 -15.08 2.85
N ILE A 17 1.40 -14.51 1.77
CA ILE A 17 2.61 -13.70 1.80
C ILE A 17 2.33 -12.42 2.59
N LYS A 18 3.18 -12.14 3.57
CA LYS A 18 2.98 -11.00 4.47
C LYS A 18 3.75 -9.77 4.06
N GLN A 19 4.84 -9.94 3.31
CA GLN A 19 5.63 -8.82 2.83
C GLN A 19 6.31 -9.18 1.54
N VAL A 20 6.60 -8.16 0.75
CA VAL A 20 7.18 -8.30 -0.57
C VAL A 20 8.18 -7.17 -0.78
N ASP A 21 9.34 -7.48 -1.36
CA ASP A 21 10.30 -6.46 -1.74
C ASP A 21 10.07 -6.06 -3.18
N LEU A 22 9.90 -4.77 -3.41
CA LEU A 22 9.61 -4.23 -4.74
C LEU A 22 10.50 -3.05 -5.05
N GLU A 23 10.83 -2.90 -6.34
CA GLU A 23 11.47 -1.68 -6.80
C GLU A 23 10.40 -0.69 -7.20
N ALA A 24 10.36 0.44 -6.53
CA ALA A 24 9.38 1.47 -6.83
C ALA A 24 9.87 2.79 -6.29
N LYS A 25 9.47 3.87 -6.92
CA LYS A 25 9.87 5.22 -6.53
C LYS A 25 8.74 5.97 -5.84
N ASN A 26 7.53 5.46 -5.94
CA ASN A 26 6.37 6.09 -5.29
C ASN A 26 5.32 5.01 -5.02
N VAL A 27 4.30 5.40 -4.25
CA VAL A 27 3.25 4.46 -3.85
C VAL A 27 2.49 3.92 -5.06
N ARG A 28 2.28 4.76 -6.06
CA ARG A 28 1.59 4.32 -7.27
C ARG A 28 2.31 3.15 -7.91
N GLN A 29 3.63 3.23 -8.04
CA GLN A 29 4.40 2.14 -8.64
C GLN A 29 4.34 0.89 -7.79
N ILE A 30 4.32 1.05 -6.48
CA ILE A 30 4.17 -0.11 -5.59
C ILE A 30 2.88 -0.84 -5.90
N ILE A 31 1.79 -0.10 -6.03
CA ILE A 31 0.49 -0.71 -6.27
C ILE A 31 0.44 -1.37 -7.66
N GLU A 32 1.06 -0.73 -8.66
CA GLU A 32 1.12 -1.33 -9.98
C GLU A 32 1.90 -2.65 -9.96
N GLU A 33 3.01 -2.69 -9.22
CA GLU A 33 3.79 -3.92 -9.10
C GLU A 33 3.02 -4.99 -8.34
N LEU A 34 2.31 -4.60 -7.30
CA LEU A 34 1.47 -5.57 -6.57
C LEU A 34 0.40 -6.14 -7.48
N GLU A 35 -0.21 -5.30 -8.30
CA GLU A 35 -1.24 -5.77 -9.24
C GLU A 35 -0.66 -6.75 -10.25
N ARG A 36 0.56 -6.50 -10.69
CA ARG A 36 1.23 -7.41 -11.63
C ARG A 36 1.46 -8.78 -10.99
N LEU A 37 1.83 -8.78 -9.72
CA LEU A 37 2.11 -10.02 -8.99
C LEU A 37 0.85 -10.72 -8.50
N TYR A 38 -0.13 -9.94 -8.08
CA TYR A 38 -1.36 -10.45 -7.47
C TYR A 38 -2.56 -9.76 -8.09
N PRO A 39 -2.98 -10.20 -9.29
CA PRO A 39 -4.08 -9.53 -9.99
C PRO A 39 -5.34 -9.42 -9.13
N GLY A 40 -5.92 -8.24 -9.12
CA GLY A 40 -7.10 -7.93 -8.32
C GLY A 40 -6.80 -7.17 -7.05
N ILE A 41 -5.52 -7.12 -6.62
CA ILE A 41 -5.20 -6.47 -5.37
C ILE A 41 -5.34 -4.94 -5.48
N LYS A 42 -5.10 -4.39 -6.66
CA LYS A 42 -5.21 -2.95 -6.86
C LYS A 42 -6.62 -2.45 -6.56
N ASP A 43 -7.63 -3.23 -6.94
CA ASP A 43 -9.02 -2.85 -6.68
C ASP A 43 -9.34 -2.79 -5.20
N ARG A 44 -8.54 -3.46 -4.38
CA ARG A 44 -8.73 -3.44 -2.94
C ARG A 44 -8.00 -2.28 -2.28
N LEU A 45 -7.07 -1.67 -2.98
CA LEU A 45 -6.24 -0.59 -2.44
C LEU A 45 -6.64 0.78 -2.97
N VAL A 46 -7.16 0.83 -4.18
CA VAL A 46 -7.42 2.08 -4.90
C VAL A 46 -8.87 2.14 -5.35
N GLU A 47 -9.46 3.33 -5.22
CA GLU A 47 -10.81 3.59 -5.69
C GLU A 47 -10.84 5.00 -6.27
N ASP A 48 -11.37 5.13 -7.49
CA ASP A 48 -11.49 6.42 -8.15
C ASP A 48 -10.16 7.18 -8.24
N GLY A 49 -9.09 6.43 -8.51
CA GLY A 49 -7.79 7.04 -8.70
C GLY A 49 -7.07 7.46 -7.44
N ALA A 50 -7.53 7.02 -6.29
CA ALA A 50 -6.93 7.38 -5.01
C ALA A 50 -6.94 6.18 -4.07
N ILE A 51 -6.14 6.25 -3.03
CA ILE A 51 -6.16 5.23 -1.98
C ILE A 51 -7.56 5.20 -1.37
N ARG A 52 -8.09 4.00 -1.15
CA ARG A 52 -9.42 3.86 -0.57
C ARG A 52 -9.51 4.58 0.76
N SER A 53 -10.67 5.15 1.04
CA SER A 53 -10.86 5.98 2.23
C SER A 53 -10.70 5.20 3.54
N ASN A 54 -10.86 3.88 3.48
CA ASN A 54 -10.68 3.06 4.68
C ASN A 54 -9.25 2.58 4.88
N LEU A 55 -8.34 3.08 4.06
CA LEU A 55 -6.92 2.71 4.16
C LEU A 55 -6.05 3.95 4.26
N ALA A 56 -4.92 3.78 4.89
CA ALA A 56 -3.87 4.78 4.92
C ALA A 56 -2.56 4.10 4.55
N VAL A 57 -1.62 4.89 4.06
CA VAL A 57 -0.30 4.38 3.71
C VAL A 57 0.70 4.99 4.67
N ALA A 58 1.49 4.15 5.33
CA ALA A 58 2.57 4.59 6.18
C ALA A 58 3.89 4.24 5.52
N ILE A 59 4.78 5.22 5.44
CA ILE A 59 6.11 5.02 4.88
C ILE A 59 7.12 5.34 5.98
N ASP A 60 7.92 4.36 6.32
CA ASP A 60 8.92 4.48 7.38
C ASP A 60 8.31 4.99 8.68
N GLY A 61 7.11 4.51 8.97
CA GLY A 61 6.43 4.82 10.21
C GLY A 61 5.57 6.08 10.19
N GLU A 62 5.51 6.78 9.07
CA GLU A 62 4.75 8.02 8.97
C GLU A 62 3.62 7.88 7.97
N ILE A 63 2.42 8.27 8.39
CA ILE A 63 1.25 8.25 7.50
C ILE A 63 1.44 9.35 6.45
N THR A 64 1.34 8.97 5.18
CA THR A 64 1.47 9.94 4.11
C THR A 64 0.13 10.60 3.82
N ARG A 65 0.21 11.85 3.43
CA ARG A 65 -0.96 12.61 2.98
C ARG A 65 -1.03 12.70 1.47
N MET A 66 0.02 12.26 0.79
CA MET A 66 0.09 12.39 -0.67
C MET A 66 -0.44 11.18 -1.40
N GLY A 67 -0.83 10.14 -0.66
CA GLY A 67 -1.41 8.95 -1.27
C GLY A 67 -0.53 8.36 -2.36
N LEU A 68 -1.07 8.21 -3.54
CA LEU A 68 -0.36 7.59 -4.65
C LEU A 68 0.89 8.35 -5.08
N LEU A 69 0.95 9.63 -4.78
CA LEU A 69 2.06 10.48 -5.20
C LEU A 69 3.22 10.45 -4.22
N GLU A 70 3.05 9.84 -3.07
CA GLU A 70 4.10 9.83 -2.06
C GLU A 70 5.33 9.09 -2.56
N LYS A 71 6.48 9.68 -2.33
CA LYS A 71 7.75 9.07 -2.74
C LYS A 71 8.14 7.97 -1.79
N VAL A 72 8.79 6.96 -2.34
CA VAL A 72 9.27 5.80 -1.59
C VAL A 72 10.77 5.70 -1.80
N GLY A 73 11.50 5.61 -0.70
CA GLY A 73 12.95 5.47 -0.77
C GLY A 73 13.37 4.05 -1.08
N GLU A 74 14.63 3.90 -1.39
CA GLU A 74 15.18 2.62 -1.82
C GLU A 74 15.06 1.54 -0.75
N ASN A 75 15.11 1.93 0.51
CA ASN A 75 15.01 0.96 1.61
C ASN A 75 13.83 1.25 2.51
N SER A 76 12.80 1.89 1.98
CA SER A 76 11.63 2.25 2.78
C SER A 76 10.80 1.02 3.13
N GLU A 77 10.10 1.13 4.26
CA GLU A 77 9.07 0.19 4.64
C GLU A 77 7.72 0.81 4.37
N VAL A 78 6.88 0.12 3.62
CA VAL A 78 5.58 0.64 3.22
C VAL A 78 4.51 -0.25 3.82
N HIS A 79 3.62 0.36 4.61
CA HIS A 79 2.52 -0.35 5.25
C HIS A 79 1.20 0.23 4.77
N PHE A 80 0.27 -0.65 4.42
CA PHE A 80 -1.11 -0.26 4.19
C PHE A 80 -1.86 -0.60 5.47
N VAL A 81 -2.41 0.40 6.12
CA VAL A 81 -3.05 0.21 7.43
C VAL A 81 -4.49 0.71 7.37
N PRO A 82 -5.36 0.19 8.24
CA PRO A 82 -6.72 0.69 8.29
C PRO A 82 -6.73 2.14 8.70
N ALA A 83 -7.51 2.95 7.98
CA ALA A 83 -7.73 4.32 8.37
C ALA A 83 -8.85 4.32 9.40
N ILE A 84 -8.56 4.86 10.56
CA ILE A 84 -9.49 4.82 11.67
C ILE A 84 -10.48 5.97 11.58
N GLY A 85 -11.72 5.54 11.63
CA GLY A 85 -12.74 6.47 11.96
C GLY A 85 -13.01 7.56 11.01
N GLY A 86 -12.63 7.45 9.87
CA GLY A 86 -12.88 8.56 9.09
C GLY A 86 -12.67 9.73 9.96
N GLY A 87 -11.95 9.54 10.72
CA GLY A 87 -11.64 10.58 11.48
C GLY A 87 -12.55 10.91 12.56
N ARG A 88 -12.88 10.87 12.60
CA ARG A 88 -13.40 11.48 13.30
C ARG A 88 -13.32 11.73 14.28
N LEU A 89 -12.94 11.94 14.47
CA LEU A 89 -12.94 12.13 15.26
C LEU A 89 -13.13 12.59 15.61
#